data_863ba0784dd06c71440e69058c7f2d0c
#
_entry.id   863ba0784dd06c71440e69058c7f2d0c
#
_cell.length_a   1.000
_cell.length_b   1.000
_cell.length_c   1.000
_cell.angle_alpha   90.00
_cell.angle_beta   90.00
_cell.angle_gamma   90.00
#
_symmetry.space_group_name_H-M   'P 1'
#
loop_
_entity.id
_entity.type
_entity.pdbx_description
1 polymer ?
#
loop_
_entity_poly.entity_id
_entity_poly.type
_entity_poly.pdbx_seq_one_letter_code
_entity_poly.pdbx_strand_id
1 'polypeptide(L)'
;NEDKVQHILVQELPHSPESFIHLDMVFTFLDKDKCMVYEPLIMSPGNYQTVHIKIQHGKLISIRREKTLLHALKKLGMDLEPVYCGGEDETWNMEREQWHSGANFFCVAPGKVLGYARNNYTVEAMNNAGFEIIRANDVISNKVDLSKYEKYMITIEGSELPRGGGGARCMTMPINRDAVEW
;
A
#
# COMPACT_ATOMS: atom_id res chain seq x y z
N ASN A 1 7.95 25.33 -3.82
CA ASN A 1 9.31 25.46 -3.30
C ASN A 1 10.30 25.00 -4.37
N GLU A 2 10.66 25.91 -5.30
CA GLU A 2 11.52 25.60 -6.46
C GLU A 2 12.95 25.20 -6.07
N ASP A 3 13.38 25.50 -4.87
CA ASP A 3 14.74 25.20 -4.40
C ASP A 3 14.92 23.79 -3.83
N LYS A 4 13.84 23.07 -3.56
CA LYS A 4 13.93 21.70 -3.04
C LYS A 4 14.15 20.68 -4.15
N VAL A 5 15.03 19.74 -3.89
CA VAL A 5 15.18 18.55 -4.72
C VAL A 5 13.90 17.72 -4.65
N GLN A 6 13.35 17.40 -5.81
CA GLN A 6 12.19 16.51 -5.95
C GLN A 6 12.66 15.13 -6.39
N HIS A 7 12.14 14.11 -5.74
CA HIS A 7 12.40 12.72 -6.06
C HIS A 7 11.11 12.05 -6.55
N ILE A 8 11.14 11.48 -7.74
CA ILE A 8 10.03 10.73 -8.32
C ILE A 8 10.49 9.29 -8.48
N LEU A 9 9.81 8.36 -7.82
CA LEU A 9 10.02 6.93 -8.02
C LEU A 9 8.93 6.40 -8.94
N VAL A 10 9.35 5.80 -10.04
CA VAL A 10 8.47 5.18 -11.03
C VAL A 10 8.65 3.68 -10.96
N GLN A 11 7.59 2.96 -10.70
CA GLN A 11 7.55 1.50 -10.74
C GLN A 11 6.84 1.04 -11.99
N GLU A 12 7.53 0.29 -12.83
CA GLU A 12 6.93 -0.38 -13.97
C GLU A 12 5.98 -1.49 -13.50
N LEU A 13 4.81 -1.56 -14.12
CA LEU A 13 3.78 -2.55 -13.80
C LEU A 13 3.48 -3.42 -15.03
N PRO A 14 3.03 -4.68 -14.84
CA PRO A 14 2.53 -5.50 -15.93
C PRO A 14 1.37 -4.87 -16.66
N HIS A 15 1.31 -5.03 -17.98
CA HIS A 15 0.14 -4.62 -18.78
C HIS A 15 -1.06 -5.56 -18.58
N SER A 16 -0.84 -6.76 -18.08
CA SER A 16 -1.83 -7.81 -17.88
C SER A 16 -1.40 -8.67 -16.68
N PRO A 17 -2.35 -9.11 -15.85
CA PRO A 17 -3.79 -8.85 -15.88
C PRO A 17 -4.16 -7.42 -15.41
N GLU A 18 -5.42 -7.02 -15.59
CA GLU A 18 -5.96 -5.69 -15.22
C GLU A 18 -5.82 -5.36 -13.72
N SER A 19 -5.62 -6.36 -12.87
CA SER A 19 -5.36 -6.16 -11.43
C SER A 19 -4.09 -5.36 -11.13
N PHE A 20 -3.22 -5.13 -12.11
CA PHE A 20 -2.00 -4.32 -11.98
C PHE A 20 -2.09 -2.92 -12.56
N ILE A 21 -3.30 -2.43 -12.83
CA ILE A 21 -3.53 -1.15 -13.53
C ILE A 21 -2.92 0.08 -12.82
N HIS A 22 -2.80 0.06 -11.50
CA HIS A 22 -2.26 1.15 -10.69
C HIS A 22 -1.27 0.65 -9.64
N LEU A 23 -0.34 1.52 -9.23
CA LEU A 23 0.66 1.19 -8.20
C LEU A 23 0.02 0.79 -6.87
N ASP A 24 -1.08 1.41 -6.48
CA ASP A 24 -1.79 1.12 -5.23
C ASP A 24 -2.49 -0.25 -5.21
N MET A 25 -2.49 -0.97 -6.34
CA MET A 25 -2.92 -2.37 -6.39
C MET A 25 -1.82 -3.36 -5.96
N VAL A 26 -0.58 -2.89 -5.82
CA VAL A 26 0.58 -3.72 -5.47
C VAL A 26 1.46 -3.11 -4.37
N PHE A 27 1.22 -1.84 -4.02
CA PHE A 27 1.97 -1.12 -2.99
C PHE A 27 1.10 -0.03 -2.35
N THR A 28 1.03 0.00 -1.01
CA THR A 28 0.39 1.06 -0.23
C THR A 28 1.15 1.33 1.07
N PHE A 29 1.35 2.59 1.42
CA PHE A 29 1.84 2.95 2.75
C PHE A 29 0.80 2.61 3.81
N LEU A 30 1.22 1.93 4.88
CA LEU A 30 0.38 1.56 6.02
C LEU A 30 0.67 2.44 7.24
N ASP A 31 1.95 2.69 7.48
CA ASP A 31 2.46 3.49 8.59
C ASP A 31 3.76 4.18 8.16
N LYS A 32 4.40 4.90 9.08
CA LYS A 32 5.71 5.52 8.86
C LYS A 32 6.82 4.49 8.63
N ASP A 33 6.68 3.31 9.23
CA ASP A 33 7.64 2.21 9.20
C ASP A 33 7.15 0.97 8.43
N LYS A 34 5.91 0.98 7.89
CA LYS A 34 5.32 -0.21 7.26
C LYS A 34 4.62 0.10 5.94
N CYS A 35 4.70 -0.86 5.01
CA CYS A 35 3.96 -0.80 3.75
C CYS A 35 3.37 -2.16 3.40
N MET A 36 2.23 -2.15 2.71
CA MET A 36 1.66 -3.34 2.07
C MET A 36 2.30 -3.51 0.70
N VAL A 37 2.72 -4.72 0.39
CA VAL A 37 3.31 -5.05 -0.91
C VAL A 37 2.75 -6.35 -1.48
N TYR A 38 2.62 -6.39 -2.81
CA TYR A 38 2.52 -7.64 -3.54
C TYR A 38 3.95 -8.13 -3.84
N GLU A 39 4.41 -9.11 -3.08
CA GLU A 39 5.81 -9.55 -3.02
C GLU A 39 6.38 -9.90 -4.41
N PRO A 40 5.71 -10.71 -5.26
CA PRO A 40 6.29 -11.15 -6.53
C PRO A 40 6.67 -10.02 -7.49
N LEU A 41 6.03 -8.85 -7.35
CA LEU A 41 6.30 -7.70 -8.22
C LEU A 41 7.26 -6.68 -7.58
N ILE A 42 7.03 -6.36 -6.31
CA ILE A 42 7.73 -5.24 -5.64
C ILE A 42 9.07 -5.65 -5.07
N MET A 43 9.19 -6.89 -4.56
CA MET A 43 10.39 -7.37 -3.88
C MET A 43 11.35 -8.12 -4.79
N SER A 44 10.86 -8.68 -5.90
CA SER A 44 11.67 -9.48 -6.82
C SER A 44 12.35 -8.60 -7.85
N PRO A 45 13.69 -8.42 -7.82
CA PRO A 45 14.40 -7.70 -8.85
C PRO A 45 14.40 -8.51 -10.16
N GLY A 46 13.84 -7.95 -11.22
CA GLY A 46 13.86 -8.70 -12.49
C GLY A 46 13.08 -8.03 -13.61
N ASN A 47 11.86 -8.47 -13.84
CA ASN A 47 11.11 -8.16 -15.05
C ASN A 47 10.59 -6.71 -15.10
N TYR A 48 10.31 -6.09 -13.95
CA TYR A 48 9.73 -4.75 -13.85
C TYR A 48 10.67 -3.80 -13.13
N GLN A 49 10.92 -2.65 -13.72
CA GLN A 49 11.96 -1.75 -13.26
C GLN A 49 11.42 -0.71 -12.28
N THR A 50 12.22 -0.41 -11.27
CA THR A 50 12.07 0.80 -10.48
C THR A 50 13.04 1.85 -11.00
N VAL A 51 12.53 3.03 -11.35
CA VAL A 51 13.33 4.16 -11.85
C VAL A 51 13.20 5.33 -10.89
N HIS A 52 14.34 5.89 -10.50
CA HIS A 52 14.42 7.09 -9.68
C HIS A 52 14.78 8.29 -10.56
N ILE A 53 13.89 9.27 -10.60
CA ILE A 53 14.08 10.54 -11.30
C ILE A 53 14.31 11.62 -10.25
N LYS A 54 15.38 12.39 -10.42
CA LYS A 54 15.73 13.53 -9.57
C LYS A 54 15.57 14.83 -10.34
N ILE A 55 14.82 15.76 -9.77
CA ILE A 55 14.55 17.08 -10.35
C ILE A 55 14.98 18.15 -9.35
N GLN A 56 15.62 19.21 -9.84
CA GLN A 56 15.98 20.37 -9.02
C GLN A 56 15.82 21.65 -9.88
N HIS A 57 15.22 22.69 -9.33
CA HIS A 57 14.89 23.94 -10.05
C HIS A 57 14.16 23.70 -11.36
N GLY A 58 13.23 22.75 -11.39
CA GLY A 58 12.48 22.38 -12.60
C GLY A 58 13.31 21.66 -13.67
N LYS A 59 14.59 21.36 -13.42
CA LYS A 59 15.47 20.66 -14.35
C LYS A 59 15.73 19.24 -13.93
N LEU A 60 15.77 18.34 -14.91
CA LEU A 60 16.16 16.95 -14.72
C LEU A 60 17.65 16.88 -14.36
N ILE A 61 17.94 16.31 -13.18
CA ILE A 61 19.30 16.11 -12.69
C ILE A 61 19.82 14.72 -13.02
N SER A 62 19.00 13.69 -12.77
CA SER A 62 19.37 12.32 -13.08
C SER A 62 18.17 11.41 -13.23
N ILE A 63 18.34 10.34 -14.02
CA ILE A 63 17.47 9.18 -14.11
C ILE A 63 18.32 7.96 -13.80
N ARG A 64 17.92 7.13 -12.84
CA ARG A 64 18.67 5.94 -12.43
C ARG A 64 17.72 4.77 -12.20
N ARG A 65 18.16 3.58 -12.59
CA ARG A 65 17.51 2.34 -12.22
C ARG A 65 17.85 2.01 -10.76
N GLU A 66 16.84 1.62 -9.99
CA GLU A 66 17.00 1.15 -8.61
C GLU A 66 16.77 -0.36 -8.53
N LYS A 67 17.28 -0.98 -7.46
CA LYS A 67 17.15 -2.43 -7.26
C LYS A 67 15.70 -2.86 -7.05
N THR A 68 15.01 -2.17 -6.15
CA THR A 68 13.57 -2.34 -5.86
C THR A 68 13.00 -1.01 -5.39
N LEU A 69 11.66 -0.90 -5.35
CA LEU A 69 10.97 0.28 -4.84
C LEU A 69 11.34 0.57 -3.37
N LEU A 70 11.34 -0.47 -2.52
CA LEU A 70 11.69 -0.31 -1.10
C LEU A 70 13.14 0.12 -0.91
N HIS A 71 14.06 -0.40 -1.72
CA HIS A 71 15.46 0.03 -1.68
C HIS A 71 15.62 1.51 -2.04
N ALA A 72 14.86 1.99 -3.03
CA ALA A 72 14.86 3.40 -3.41
C ALA A 72 14.27 4.29 -2.29
N LEU A 73 13.15 3.87 -1.68
CA LEU A 73 12.52 4.56 -0.56
C LEU A 73 13.47 4.65 0.65
N LYS A 74 14.15 3.55 0.99
CA LYS A 74 15.14 3.53 2.08
C LYS A 74 16.27 4.53 1.87
N LYS A 75 16.79 4.66 0.65
CA LYS A 75 17.80 5.68 0.30
C LYS A 75 17.28 7.12 0.50
N LEU A 76 15.99 7.33 0.43
CA LEU A 76 15.33 8.62 0.64
C LEU A 76 14.90 8.86 2.09
N GLY A 77 15.27 7.96 3.01
CA GLY A 77 14.99 8.08 4.45
C GLY A 77 13.70 7.37 4.90
N MET A 78 13.03 6.63 4.01
CA MET A 78 11.82 5.87 4.30
C MET A 78 12.17 4.38 4.41
N ASP A 79 12.57 3.93 5.60
CA ASP A 79 12.92 2.53 5.87
C ASP A 79 11.66 1.75 6.25
N LEU A 80 11.00 1.14 5.26
CA LEU A 80 9.71 0.49 5.41
C LEU A 80 9.86 -1.02 5.51
N GLU A 81 9.24 -1.59 6.52
CA GLU A 81 9.05 -3.03 6.67
C GLU A 81 7.84 -3.49 5.83
N PRO A 82 8.00 -4.44 4.90
CA PRO A 82 6.89 -4.91 4.08
C PRO A 82 5.94 -5.83 4.85
N VAL A 83 4.64 -5.67 4.63
CA VAL A 83 3.59 -6.62 4.96
C VAL A 83 3.10 -7.19 3.63
N TYR A 84 2.95 -8.51 3.54
CA TYR A 84 2.72 -9.18 2.26
C TYR A 84 1.24 -9.44 2.00
N CYS A 85 0.76 -8.96 0.86
CA CYS A 85 -0.58 -9.24 0.36
C CYS A 85 -0.74 -10.73 0.07
N GLY A 86 -1.71 -11.37 0.72
CA GLY A 86 -1.94 -12.82 0.62
C GLY A 86 -1.03 -13.67 1.51
N GLY A 87 -0.24 -13.04 2.42
CA GLY A 87 0.71 -13.74 3.30
C GLY A 87 2.01 -14.12 2.59
N GLU A 88 2.81 -14.98 3.24
CA GLU A 88 4.15 -15.38 2.75
C GLU A 88 4.21 -16.80 2.20
N ASP A 89 3.21 -17.64 2.48
CA ASP A 89 3.33 -19.09 2.32
C ASP A 89 3.08 -19.58 0.89
N GLU A 90 2.10 -19.02 0.18
CA GLU A 90 1.66 -19.56 -1.12
C GLU A 90 1.40 -18.48 -2.17
N THR A 91 2.06 -18.58 -3.30
CA THR A 91 1.89 -17.69 -4.46
C THR A 91 0.43 -17.58 -4.91
N TRP A 92 -0.33 -18.67 -4.86
CA TRP A 92 -1.75 -18.69 -5.21
C TRP A 92 -2.59 -17.78 -4.32
N ASN A 93 -2.32 -17.75 -3.02
CA ASN A 93 -3.01 -16.87 -2.09
C ASN A 93 -2.65 -15.41 -2.37
N MET A 94 -1.38 -15.13 -2.65
CA MET A 94 -0.91 -13.80 -3.02
C MET A 94 -1.61 -13.29 -4.30
N GLU A 95 -1.66 -14.09 -5.36
CA GLU A 95 -2.32 -13.75 -6.63
C GLU A 95 -3.82 -13.51 -6.45
N ARG A 96 -4.50 -14.43 -5.74
CA ARG A 96 -5.93 -14.35 -5.48
C ARG A 96 -6.30 -13.08 -4.69
N GLU A 97 -5.55 -12.76 -3.64
CA GLU A 97 -5.86 -11.62 -2.80
C GLU A 97 -5.43 -10.30 -3.42
N GLN A 98 -4.33 -10.28 -4.19
CA GLN A 98 -3.97 -9.14 -5.01
C GLN A 98 -5.06 -8.84 -6.05
N TRP A 99 -5.58 -9.87 -6.75
CA TRP A 99 -6.71 -9.72 -7.66
C TRP A 99 -7.94 -9.10 -6.98
N HIS A 100 -8.17 -9.43 -5.72
CA HIS A 100 -9.24 -8.87 -4.89
C HIS A 100 -8.83 -7.60 -4.15
N SER A 101 -7.88 -6.84 -4.69
CA SER A 101 -7.43 -5.56 -4.15
C SER A 101 -6.87 -5.65 -2.72
N GLY A 102 -6.21 -6.76 -2.38
CA GLY A 102 -5.64 -7.00 -1.05
C GLY A 102 -4.54 -6.02 -0.66
N ALA A 103 -3.82 -5.44 -1.64
CA ALA A 103 -2.82 -4.41 -1.39
C ALA A 103 -3.37 -2.97 -1.42
N ASN A 104 -4.65 -2.78 -1.77
CA ASN A 104 -5.26 -1.48 -1.98
C ASN A 104 -5.91 -0.93 -0.70
N PHE A 105 -5.10 -0.45 0.22
CA PHE A 105 -5.57 0.11 1.48
C PHE A 105 -5.86 1.61 1.38
N PHE A 106 -6.94 2.04 2.02
CA PHE A 106 -7.17 3.46 2.28
C PHE A 106 -6.55 3.82 3.64
N CYS A 107 -5.47 4.60 3.61
CA CYS A 107 -4.78 5.08 4.80
C CYS A 107 -5.41 6.42 5.24
N VAL A 108 -6.06 6.42 6.40
CA VAL A 108 -6.67 7.61 7.02
C VAL A 108 -5.61 8.45 7.74
N ALA A 109 -4.69 7.75 8.42
CA ALA A 109 -3.53 8.31 9.10
C ALA A 109 -2.46 7.22 9.19
N PRO A 110 -1.20 7.54 9.53
CA PRO A 110 -0.19 6.52 9.81
C PRO A 110 -0.70 5.49 10.83
N GLY A 111 -0.57 4.20 10.50
CA GLY A 111 -1.07 3.10 11.32
C GLY A 111 -2.59 2.88 11.32
N LYS A 112 -3.37 3.68 10.58
CA LYS A 112 -4.84 3.66 10.60
C LYS A 112 -5.37 3.46 9.18
N VAL A 113 -5.77 2.24 8.85
CA VAL A 113 -6.09 1.86 7.48
C VAL A 113 -7.43 1.14 7.35
N LEU A 114 -7.98 1.16 6.12
CA LEU A 114 -9.18 0.40 5.75
C LEU A 114 -8.83 -0.54 4.61
N GLY A 115 -9.40 -1.76 4.66
CA GLY A 115 -9.24 -2.77 3.60
C GLY A 115 -10.37 -3.79 3.62
N TYR A 116 -10.36 -4.71 2.66
CA TYR A 116 -11.44 -5.69 2.53
C TYR A 116 -11.28 -6.89 3.47
N ALA A 117 -12.34 -7.23 4.19
CA ALA A 117 -12.42 -8.39 5.09
C ALA A 117 -12.21 -9.74 4.40
N ARG A 118 -12.53 -9.83 3.09
CA ARG A 118 -12.45 -11.07 2.31
C ARG A 118 -11.02 -11.58 2.08
N ASN A 119 -10.03 -10.71 2.19
CA ASN A 119 -8.62 -11.03 1.96
C ASN A 119 -8.00 -11.56 3.26
N ASN A 120 -8.37 -12.79 3.64
CA ASN A 120 -8.11 -13.35 4.96
C ASN A 120 -6.61 -13.47 5.28
N TYR A 121 -5.79 -13.88 4.32
CA TYR A 121 -4.33 -14.00 4.51
C TYR A 121 -3.67 -12.63 4.66
N THR A 122 -4.15 -11.63 3.92
CA THR A 122 -3.71 -10.23 4.08
C THR A 122 -4.12 -9.67 5.43
N VAL A 123 -5.35 -9.96 5.89
CA VAL A 123 -5.84 -9.57 7.23
C VAL A 123 -4.99 -10.21 8.32
N GLU A 124 -4.64 -11.48 8.17
CA GLU A 124 -3.75 -12.19 9.11
C GLU A 124 -2.34 -11.59 9.11
N ALA A 125 -1.77 -11.31 7.94
CA ALA A 125 -0.48 -10.64 7.83
C ALA A 125 -0.48 -9.25 8.50
N MET A 126 -1.57 -8.48 8.36
CA MET A 126 -1.75 -7.20 9.04
C MET A 126 -1.80 -7.37 10.56
N ASN A 127 -2.52 -8.38 11.06
CA ASN A 127 -2.59 -8.67 12.48
C ASN A 127 -1.20 -9.05 13.04
N ASN A 128 -0.45 -9.90 12.33
CA ASN A 128 0.91 -10.29 12.69
C ASN A 128 1.89 -9.10 12.67
N ALA A 129 1.63 -8.10 11.83
CA ALA A 129 2.38 -6.84 11.75
C ALA A 129 1.98 -5.81 12.84
N GLY A 130 1.08 -6.19 13.77
CA GLY A 130 0.69 -5.40 14.94
C GLY A 130 -0.50 -4.47 14.73
N PHE A 131 -1.28 -4.67 13.66
CA PHE A 131 -2.52 -3.93 13.46
C PHE A 131 -3.70 -4.66 14.13
N GLU A 132 -4.46 -3.96 14.98
CA GLU A 132 -5.71 -4.49 15.50
C GLU A 132 -6.75 -4.59 14.38
N ILE A 133 -7.39 -5.75 14.24
CA ILE A 133 -8.39 -5.98 13.19
C ILE A 133 -9.78 -5.66 13.73
N ILE A 134 -10.40 -4.61 13.18
CA ILE A 134 -11.67 -4.06 13.64
C ILE A 134 -12.69 -4.11 12.51
N ARG A 135 -13.88 -4.61 12.78
CA ARG A 135 -14.96 -4.62 11.79
C ARG A 135 -15.59 -3.25 11.63
N ALA A 136 -15.84 -2.81 10.41
CA ALA A 136 -16.49 -1.53 10.14
C ALA A 136 -17.85 -1.40 10.85
N ASN A 137 -18.63 -2.47 10.91
CA ASN A 137 -19.93 -2.48 11.58
C ASN A 137 -19.84 -2.23 13.10
N ASP A 138 -18.75 -2.65 13.75
CA ASP A 138 -18.55 -2.39 15.17
C ASP A 138 -18.17 -0.93 15.43
N VAL A 139 -17.45 -0.30 14.49
CA VAL A 139 -17.18 1.14 14.52
C VAL A 139 -18.47 1.95 14.32
N ILE A 140 -19.25 1.63 13.28
CA ILE A 140 -20.50 2.35 12.95
C ILE A 140 -21.52 2.24 14.08
N SER A 141 -21.59 1.08 14.75
CA SER A 141 -22.50 0.85 15.88
C SER A 141 -21.96 1.35 17.23
N ASN A 142 -20.82 2.08 17.25
CA ASN A 142 -20.16 2.59 18.45
C ASN A 142 -19.84 1.51 19.50
N LYS A 143 -19.59 0.27 19.08
CA LYS A 143 -19.16 -0.81 19.98
C LYS A 143 -17.68 -0.76 20.31
N VAL A 144 -16.89 -0.12 19.42
CA VAL A 144 -15.44 -0.02 19.53
C VAL A 144 -15.03 1.44 19.54
N ASP A 145 -14.20 1.79 20.51
CA ASP A 145 -13.56 3.10 20.62
C ASP A 145 -12.17 3.05 19.98
N LEU A 146 -12.04 3.62 18.79
CA LEU A 146 -10.79 3.61 18.01
C LEU A 146 -9.63 4.35 18.69
N SER A 147 -9.92 5.25 19.64
CA SER A 147 -8.88 5.99 20.36
C SER A 147 -7.99 5.11 21.25
N LYS A 148 -8.45 3.89 21.55
CA LYS A 148 -7.72 2.91 22.37
C LYS A 148 -6.63 2.16 21.61
N TYR A 149 -6.59 2.29 20.28
CA TYR A 149 -5.68 1.55 19.42
C TYR A 149 -4.73 2.51 18.70
N GLU A 150 -3.45 2.21 18.79
CA GLU A 150 -2.41 2.96 18.09
C GLU A 150 -2.43 2.65 16.60
N LYS A 151 -2.45 1.34 16.29
CA LYS A 151 -2.50 0.81 14.92
C LYS A 151 -3.70 -0.09 14.73
N TYR A 152 -4.45 0.13 13.65
CA TYR A 152 -5.61 -0.71 13.34
C TYR A 152 -5.91 -0.78 11.85
N MET A 153 -6.52 -1.89 11.47
CA MET A 153 -7.14 -2.09 10.18
C MET A 153 -8.66 -2.22 10.36
N ILE A 154 -9.42 -1.29 9.80
CA ILE A 154 -10.88 -1.43 9.70
C ILE A 154 -11.20 -2.31 8.49
N THR A 155 -11.86 -3.43 8.73
CA THR A 155 -12.28 -4.35 7.68
C THR A 155 -13.67 -4.03 7.18
N ILE A 156 -13.79 -3.88 5.84
CA ILE A 156 -15.04 -3.59 5.14
C ILE A 156 -15.54 -4.87 4.47
N GLU A 157 -16.82 -5.19 4.67
CA GLU A 157 -17.48 -6.22 3.87
C GLU A 157 -17.57 -5.74 2.42
N GLY A 158 -17.01 -6.51 1.51
CA GLY A 158 -16.90 -6.07 0.13
C GLY A 158 -16.65 -7.21 -0.84
N SER A 159 -17.34 -8.35 -0.67
CA SER A 159 -17.12 -9.54 -1.50
C SER A 159 -17.31 -9.31 -3.00
N GLU A 160 -18.19 -8.39 -3.39
CA GLU A 160 -18.51 -8.08 -4.78
C GLU A 160 -17.87 -6.77 -5.30
N LEU A 161 -17.45 -5.88 -4.39
CA LEU A 161 -16.88 -4.58 -4.78
C LEU A 161 -15.65 -4.69 -5.69
N PRO A 162 -14.70 -5.63 -5.47
CA PRO A 162 -13.54 -5.78 -6.35
C PRO A 162 -13.89 -6.14 -7.81
N ARG A 163 -15.08 -6.70 -8.07
CA ARG A 163 -15.54 -7.00 -9.43
C ARG A 163 -15.81 -5.75 -10.27
N GLY A 164 -16.12 -4.63 -9.62
CA GLY A 164 -16.24 -3.32 -10.26
C GLY A 164 -14.91 -2.62 -10.51
N GLY A 165 -13.84 -3.26 -10.09
CA GLY A 165 -12.47 -2.74 -10.16
C GLY A 165 -12.10 -1.86 -8.96
N GLY A 166 -11.02 -2.24 -8.28
CA GLY A 166 -10.41 -1.47 -7.23
C GLY A 166 -10.78 -1.83 -5.79
N GLY A 167 -9.97 -1.35 -4.87
CA GLY A 167 -10.09 -1.56 -3.44
C GLY A 167 -10.59 -0.34 -2.68
N ALA A 168 -10.38 -0.35 -1.38
CA ALA A 168 -10.84 0.71 -0.48
C ALA A 168 -10.28 2.10 -0.88
N ARG A 169 -9.01 2.16 -1.30
CA ARG A 169 -8.39 3.40 -1.77
C ARG A 169 -8.99 3.89 -3.09
N CYS A 170 -9.21 3.00 -4.05
CA CYS A 170 -9.76 3.36 -5.37
C CYS A 170 -11.15 3.99 -5.30
N MET A 171 -11.93 3.64 -4.27
CA MET A 171 -13.26 4.20 -4.04
C MET A 171 -13.26 5.54 -3.29
N THR A 172 -12.09 6.09 -2.99
CA THR A 172 -11.96 7.33 -2.22
C THR A 172 -11.22 8.40 -3.01
N MET A 173 -11.60 9.66 -2.79
CA MET A 173 -10.91 10.82 -3.32
C MET A 173 -10.61 11.77 -2.16
N PRO A 174 -9.38 11.80 -1.64
CA PRO A 174 -9.03 12.75 -0.58
C PRO A 174 -9.03 14.17 -1.13
N ILE A 175 -9.79 15.04 -0.48
CA ILE A 175 -9.91 16.46 -0.81
C ILE A 175 -9.00 17.35 0.03
N ASN A 176 -8.56 16.84 1.17
CA ASN A 176 -7.59 17.49 2.06
C ASN A 176 -6.73 16.42 2.73
N ARG A 177 -5.46 16.71 2.94
CA ARG A 177 -4.52 15.89 3.70
C ARG A 177 -3.63 16.75 4.56
N ASP A 178 -3.45 16.36 5.79
CA ASP A 178 -2.46 16.95 6.67
C ASP A 178 -1.06 16.45 6.33
N ALA A 179 -0.05 17.23 6.66
CA ALA A 179 1.34 16.82 6.52
C ALA A 179 1.67 15.68 7.49
N VAL A 180 2.47 14.74 7.02
CA VAL A 180 3.02 13.65 7.85
C VAL A 180 4.51 13.92 8.02
N GLU A 181 4.99 13.93 9.26
CA GLU A 181 6.41 13.92 9.57
C GLU A 181 6.93 12.48 9.50
N TRP A 182 7.86 12.27 8.60
CA TRP A 182 8.51 10.98 8.36
C TRP A 182 9.76 10.81 9.22
#